data_92a3383e5ab781cfe60e8b663edbb71b
#
_entry.id   92a3383e5ab781cfe60e8b663edbb71b
#
_cell.length_a   1.000
_cell.length_b   1.000
_cell.length_c   1.000
_cell.angle_alpha   90.00
_cell.angle_beta   90.00
_cell.angle_gamma   90.00
#
_symmetry.space_group_name_H-M   'P 1'
#
loop_
_entity.id
_entity.type
_entity.pdbx_description
1 polymer ?
#
loop_
_entity_poly.entity_id
_entity_poly.type
_entity_poly.pdbx_seq_one_letter_code
_entity_poly.pdbx_strand_id
1 'polypeptide(L)'
;MKVIKGLALLCLLMLAGCQSEEETGQFLLACKYAAPATIEAMLNNGIDVDGQDKTGLSGLMVAAAENRRDAVELLLKHQAKPNLQTRQGVTALMLAAARGSDTAIIGDLLQAGASVNQTSVDKSTALMSAISDGGDVRSDYQHILAMKKPDAPVEEKSTLDKIVGATAAKSLAAGNRALMTEDMALQLAPGAFKKNVDEIVALLLRHGADVKAVNASGESVFFLAVDHARSAKTITTLANAGADTSLADKSGTTPLMLAAAGDDPNLVLALSASGVEVDKPNHEGLTALQVAAGQGSPAVIAALVQRGAKVDQLSANDLSPLMLAVKMNNKANVEALLAAGASVNLSNKGGYTAIGYSRVGEVRQLLLAQHAELKGQAAHMAQSELQFCANAFADKLAYSDIARAVNNDTRPDIMRHQQSCPGLGELTMLLGEFKFTPVGATYLGEPVTCKVSEYRKTFEVNCR
;
A
#
# COMPACT_ATOMS: atom_id res chain seq x y z
N MET A 1 -41.81 46.41 -27.66
CA MET A 1 -42.42 45.07 -27.47
C MET A 1 -41.78 43.93 -28.28
N LYS A 2 -41.16 44.14 -29.45
CA LYS A 2 -40.50 43.06 -30.21
C LYS A 2 -39.11 42.62 -29.64
N VAL A 3 -38.40 43.52 -28.96
CA VAL A 3 -37.08 43.23 -28.38
C VAL A 3 -37.21 42.37 -27.09
N ILE A 4 -38.27 42.58 -26.31
CA ILE A 4 -38.51 41.83 -25.07
C ILE A 4 -38.92 40.37 -25.36
N LYS A 5 -39.65 40.13 -26.47
CA LYS A 5 -39.99 38.78 -26.94
C LYS A 5 -38.77 38.00 -27.45
N GLY A 6 -37.79 38.68 -28.05
CA GLY A 6 -36.54 38.08 -28.49
C GLY A 6 -35.63 37.67 -27.34
N LEU A 7 -35.53 38.52 -26.29
CA LEU A 7 -34.77 38.18 -25.09
C LEU A 7 -35.41 37.03 -24.29
N ALA A 8 -36.74 37.00 -24.20
CA ALA A 8 -37.46 35.92 -23.54
C ALA A 8 -37.32 34.57 -24.28
N LEU A 9 -37.29 34.61 -25.61
CA LEU A 9 -37.04 33.42 -26.43
C LEU A 9 -35.59 32.98 -26.35
N LEU A 10 -34.62 33.90 -26.26
CA LEU A 10 -33.21 33.58 -26.05
C LEU A 10 -32.96 33.03 -24.65
N CYS A 11 -33.63 33.58 -23.59
CA CYS A 11 -33.59 33.02 -22.24
C CYS A 11 -34.27 31.64 -22.16
N LEU A 12 -35.37 31.40 -22.88
CA LEU A 12 -36.00 30.08 -22.97
C LEU A 12 -35.13 29.07 -23.72
N LEU A 13 -34.40 29.49 -24.75
CA LEU A 13 -33.44 28.63 -25.45
C LEU A 13 -32.16 28.38 -24.66
N MET A 14 -31.74 29.30 -23.77
CA MET A 14 -30.65 29.07 -22.83
C MET A 14 -31.07 28.24 -21.64
N LEU A 15 -32.36 28.24 -21.25
CA LEU A 15 -32.90 27.38 -20.18
C LEU A 15 -33.17 25.95 -20.65
N ALA A 16 -33.32 25.72 -21.98
CA ALA A 16 -33.50 24.41 -22.58
C ALA A 16 -32.20 23.58 -22.68
N GLY A 17 -31.05 24.14 -22.28
CA GLY A 17 -29.75 23.46 -22.29
C GLY A 17 -29.11 23.20 -20.90
N CYS A 18 -29.76 23.65 -19.83
CA CYS A 18 -29.29 23.37 -18.47
C CYS A 18 -30.15 22.26 -17.85
N GLN A 19 -29.70 21.02 -17.94
CA GLN A 19 -30.25 19.95 -17.11
C GLN A 19 -30.07 20.30 -15.64
N SER A 20 -31.10 20.00 -14.82
CA SER A 20 -30.95 20.12 -13.38
C SER A 20 -29.96 19.08 -12.85
N GLU A 21 -29.21 19.42 -11.77
CA GLU A 21 -28.34 18.45 -11.12
C GLU A 21 -29.08 17.20 -10.66
N GLU A 22 -30.37 17.33 -10.38
CA GLU A 22 -31.23 16.23 -9.96
C GLU A 22 -31.51 15.27 -11.14
N GLU A 23 -31.78 15.79 -12.34
CA GLU A 23 -31.99 14.98 -13.55
C GLU A 23 -30.72 14.22 -13.94
N THR A 24 -29.56 14.88 -13.88
CA THR A 24 -28.27 14.24 -14.10
C THR A 24 -28.04 13.13 -13.06
N GLY A 25 -28.28 13.39 -11.78
CA GLY A 25 -28.14 12.41 -10.72
C GLY A 25 -29.04 11.17 -10.92
N GLN A 26 -30.28 11.38 -11.34
CA GLN A 26 -31.22 10.29 -11.68
C GLN A 26 -30.76 9.48 -12.89
N PHE A 27 -30.20 10.14 -13.90
CA PHE A 27 -29.64 9.46 -15.06
C PHE A 27 -28.41 8.60 -14.70
N LEU A 28 -27.52 9.10 -13.86
CA LEU A 28 -26.38 8.32 -13.38
C LEU A 28 -26.81 7.08 -12.57
N LEU A 29 -27.86 7.24 -11.72
CA LEU A 29 -28.47 6.10 -11.01
C LEU A 29 -29.12 5.11 -11.98
N ALA A 30 -29.77 5.56 -13.03
CA ALA A 30 -30.31 4.69 -14.08
C ALA A 30 -29.19 3.93 -14.79
N CYS A 31 -28.08 4.58 -15.14
CA CYS A 31 -26.91 3.93 -15.73
C CYS A 31 -26.31 2.88 -14.80
N LYS A 32 -26.41 3.08 -13.48
CA LYS A 32 -25.94 2.11 -12.48
C LYS A 32 -26.87 0.91 -12.32
N TYR A 33 -28.20 1.13 -12.23
CA TYR A 33 -29.14 0.13 -11.73
C TYR A 33 -30.29 -0.23 -12.65
N ALA A 34 -30.65 0.63 -13.61
CA ALA A 34 -31.89 0.44 -14.39
C ALA A 34 -31.66 -0.46 -15.60
N ALA A 35 -32.76 -1.02 -16.10
CA ALA A 35 -32.78 -1.77 -17.36
C ALA A 35 -32.42 -0.84 -18.53
N PRO A 36 -31.78 -1.32 -19.62
CA PRO A 36 -31.43 -0.52 -20.80
C PRO A 36 -32.62 0.26 -21.38
N ALA A 37 -33.83 -0.33 -21.39
CA ALA A 37 -35.03 0.35 -21.86
C ALA A 37 -35.36 1.64 -21.08
N THR A 38 -35.02 1.69 -19.79
CA THR A 38 -35.21 2.88 -18.97
C THR A 38 -34.23 3.97 -19.33
N ILE A 39 -32.95 3.60 -19.52
CA ILE A 39 -31.89 4.51 -19.95
C ILE A 39 -32.27 5.08 -21.34
N GLU A 40 -32.70 4.21 -22.28
CA GLU A 40 -33.09 4.62 -23.63
C GLU A 40 -34.30 5.57 -23.59
N ALA A 41 -35.30 5.31 -22.74
CA ALA A 41 -36.42 6.23 -22.56
C ALA A 41 -35.99 7.61 -22.04
N MET A 42 -35.04 7.67 -21.10
CA MET A 42 -34.49 8.95 -20.62
C MET A 42 -33.76 9.72 -21.72
N LEU A 43 -32.93 9.03 -22.51
CA LEU A 43 -32.22 9.63 -23.65
C LEU A 43 -33.17 10.15 -24.71
N ASN A 44 -34.22 9.37 -25.05
CA ASN A 44 -35.28 9.77 -26.01
C ASN A 44 -36.10 10.97 -25.52
N ASN A 45 -36.19 11.18 -24.21
CA ASN A 45 -36.85 12.33 -23.59
C ASN A 45 -35.93 13.56 -23.48
N GLY A 46 -34.71 13.50 -24.05
CA GLY A 46 -33.82 14.64 -24.19
C GLY A 46 -32.81 14.82 -23.06
N ILE A 47 -32.60 13.79 -22.25
CA ILE A 47 -31.48 13.77 -21.28
C ILE A 47 -30.16 13.82 -22.06
N ASP A 48 -29.25 14.68 -21.64
CA ASP A 48 -27.90 14.76 -22.21
C ASP A 48 -27.10 13.49 -21.85
N VAL A 49 -26.76 12.71 -22.88
CA VAL A 49 -25.96 11.49 -22.73
C VAL A 49 -24.58 11.76 -22.08
N ASP A 50 -24.04 12.97 -22.26
CA ASP A 50 -22.76 13.44 -21.74
C ASP A 50 -22.90 14.24 -20.44
N GLY A 51 -24.09 14.32 -19.86
CA GLY A 51 -24.35 15.02 -18.60
C GLY A 51 -23.43 14.53 -17.47
N GLN A 52 -22.73 15.46 -16.83
CA GLN A 52 -21.80 15.18 -15.72
C GLN A 52 -22.34 15.75 -14.41
N ASP A 53 -22.14 15.03 -13.32
CA ASP A 53 -22.42 15.54 -11.97
C ASP A 53 -21.33 16.53 -11.49
N LYS A 54 -21.46 16.97 -10.23
CA LYS A 54 -20.48 17.89 -9.59
C LYS A 54 -19.06 17.35 -9.52
N THR A 55 -18.88 16.04 -9.60
CA THR A 55 -17.55 15.42 -9.58
C THR A 55 -16.99 15.23 -11.00
N GLY A 56 -17.81 15.46 -12.00
CA GLY A 56 -17.49 15.21 -13.39
C GLY A 56 -17.79 13.78 -13.86
N LEU A 57 -18.54 12.98 -13.07
CA LEU A 57 -18.97 11.66 -13.50
C LEU A 57 -20.06 11.75 -14.56
N SER A 58 -19.93 10.94 -15.63
CA SER A 58 -20.92 10.76 -16.69
C SER A 58 -21.61 9.40 -16.59
N GLY A 59 -22.74 9.22 -17.28
CA GLY A 59 -23.44 7.95 -17.37
C GLY A 59 -22.56 6.82 -17.89
N LEU A 60 -21.72 7.09 -18.91
CA LEU A 60 -20.78 6.11 -19.46
C LEU A 60 -19.72 5.68 -18.45
N MET A 61 -19.20 6.59 -17.63
CA MET A 61 -18.25 6.27 -16.55
C MET A 61 -18.86 5.35 -15.50
N VAL A 62 -20.09 5.65 -15.08
CA VAL A 62 -20.82 4.83 -14.10
C VAL A 62 -21.11 3.44 -14.66
N ALA A 63 -21.62 3.34 -15.89
CA ALA A 63 -21.91 2.06 -16.54
C ALA A 63 -20.65 1.19 -16.70
N ALA A 64 -19.52 1.81 -17.11
CA ALA A 64 -18.24 1.13 -17.26
C ALA A 64 -17.67 0.64 -15.92
N ALA A 65 -17.73 1.46 -14.87
CA ALA A 65 -17.28 1.11 -13.52
C ALA A 65 -18.13 -0.01 -12.89
N GLU A 66 -19.42 -0.07 -13.18
CA GLU A 66 -20.35 -1.08 -12.68
C GLU A 66 -20.42 -2.34 -13.57
N ASN A 67 -19.53 -2.46 -14.56
CA ASN A 67 -19.44 -3.58 -15.50
C ASN A 67 -20.75 -3.84 -16.26
N ARG A 68 -21.47 -2.77 -16.56
CA ARG A 68 -22.77 -2.82 -17.26
C ARG A 68 -22.61 -2.67 -18.77
N ARG A 69 -22.27 -3.76 -19.42
CA ARG A 69 -22.04 -3.77 -20.86
C ARG A 69 -23.26 -3.32 -21.66
N ASP A 70 -24.44 -3.76 -21.26
CA ASP A 70 -25.72 -3.37 -21.86
C ASP A 70 -25.93 -1.85 -21.87
N ALA A 71 -25.62 -1.18 -20.78
CA ALA A 71 -25.70 0.26 -20.65
C ALA A 71 -24.57 0.96 -21.44
N VAL A 72 -23.34 0.42 -21.40
CA VAL A 72 -22.19 0.97 -22.18
C VAL A 72 -22.49 0.97 -23.68
N GLU A 73 -22.92 -0.18 -24.24
CA GLU A 73 -23.28 -0.30 -25.66
C GLU A 73 -24.40 0.69 -26.03
N LEU A 74 -25.43 0.82 -25.19
CA LEU A 74 -26.54 1.74 -25.42
C LEU A 74 -26.07 3.21 -25.42
N LEU A 75 -25.28 3.62 -24.42
CA LEU A 75 -24.76 4.98 -24.31
C LEU A 75 -23.84 5.34 -25.49
N LEU A 76 -22.95 4.41 -25.89
CA LEU A 76 -22.09 4.62 -27.07
C LEU A 76 -22.89 4.70 -28.37
N LYS A 77 -23.97 3.90 -28.54
CA LYS A 77 -24.92 4.02 -29.65
C LYS A 77 -25.57 5.41 -29.71
N HIS A 78 -25.83 6.03 -28.56
CA HIS A 78 -26.32 7.40 -28.45
C HIS A 78 -25.20 8.44 -28.48
N GLN A 79 -23.99 8.08 -28.95
CA GLN A 79 -22.84 8.96 -29.17
C GLN A 79 -22.24 9.57 -27.87
N ALA A 80 -22.35 8.86 -26.75
CA ALA A 80 -21.66 9.24 -25.52
C ALA A 80 -20.15 9.41 -25.77
N LYS A 81 -19.57 10.51 -25.28
CA LYS A 81 -18.14 10.81 -25.43
C LYS A 81 -17.27 9.96 -24.48
N PRO A 82 -16.42 9.06 -25.00
CA PRO A 82 -15.67 8.14 -24.16
C PRO A 82 -14.49 8.83 -23.42
N ASN A 83 -14.12 10.05 -23.83
CA ASN A 83 -12.96 10.77 -23.29
C ASN A 83 -13.31 11.88 -22.29
N LEU A 84 -14.56 11.95 -21.84
CA LEU A 84 -14.91 12.82 -20.73
C LEU A 84 -14.08 12.46 -19.50
N GLN A 85 -13.77 13.46 -18.69
CA GLN A 85 -12.97 13.29 -17.47
C GLN A 85 -13.73 13.79 -16.25
N THR A 86 -13.55 13.10 -15.13
CA THR A 86 -13.91 13.61 -13.81
C THR A 86 -13.01 14.79 -13.43
N ARG A 87 -13.28 15.44 -12.29
CA ARG A 87 -12.37 16.48 -11.75
C ARG A 87 -10.97 15.95 -11.43
N GLN A 88 -10.84 14.65 -11.20
CA GLN A 88 -9.55 13.98 -11.00
C GLN A 88 -8.89 13.54 -12.32
N GLY A 89 -9.50 13.88 -13.46
CA GLY A 89 -8.98 13.50 -14.78
C GLY A 89 -9.25 12.03 -15.15
N VAL A 90 -10.11 11.33 -14.41
CA VAL A 90 -10.41 9.91 -14.62
C VAL A 90 -11.40 9.74 -15.76
N THR A 91 -11.17 8.76 -16.65
CA THR A 91 -12.03 8.44 -17.80
C THR A 91 -12.82 7.13 -17.57
N ALA A 92 -13.83 6.89 -18.42
CA ALA A 92 -14.57 5.63 -18.42
C ALA A 92 -13.64 4.41 -18.63
N LEU A 93 -12.62 4.54 -19.50
CA LEU A 93 -11.64 3.48 -19.76
C LEU A 93 -10.78 3.18 -18.51
N MET A 94 -10.35 4.21 -17.75
CA MET A 94 -9.61 4.03 -16.50
C MET A 94 -10.44 3.32 -15.44
N LEU A 95 -11.72 3.69 -15.28
CA LEU A 95 -12.63 3.04 -14.33
C LEU A 95 -12.90 1.57 -14.71
N ALA A 96 -13.16 1.29 -15.98
CA ALA A 96 -13.34 -0.09 -16.47
C ALA A 96 -12.08 -0.93 -16.25
N ALA A 97 -10.89 -0.38 -16.53
CA ALA A 97 -9.61 -1.06 -16.37
C ALA A 97 -9.30 -1.35 -14.90
N ALA A 98 -9.51 -0.38 -14.00
CA ALA A 98 -9.30 -0.52 -12.56
C ALA A 98 -10.24 -1.56 -11.92
N ARG A 99 -11.48 -1.61 -12.39
CA ARG A 99 -12.48 -2.57 -11.94
C ARG A 99 -12.14 -4.02 -12.33
N GLY A 100 -11.34 -4.21 -13.37
CA GLY A 100 -11.19 -5.52 -14.00
C GLY A 100 -12.45 -5.94 -14.75
N SER A 101 -13.12 -4.96 -15.36
CA SER A 101 -14.36 -5.16 -16.12
C SER A 101 -14.18 -6.16 -17.26
N ASP A 102 -15.29 -6.65 -17.80
CA ASP A 102 -15.28 -7.47 -19.01
C ASP A 102 -14.44 -6.80 -20.09
N THR A 103 -13.52 -7.57 -20.68
CA THR A 103 -12.65 -7.09 -21.77
C THR A 103 -13.46 -6.58 -22.96
N ALA A 104 -14.70 -7.03 -23.12
CA ALA A 104 -15.63 -6.52 -24.12
C ALA A 104 -15.98 -5.04 -23.89
N ILE A 105 -16.22 -4.61 -22.64
CA ILE A 105 -16.47 -3.19 -22.32
C ILE A 105 -15.26 -2.33 -22.66
N ILE A 106 -14.06 -2.81 -22.33
CA ILE A 106 -12.81 -2.12 -22.67
C ILE A 106 -12.65 -2.03 -24.20
N GLY A 107 -12.96 -3.13 -24.91
CA GLY A 107 -12.99 -3.16 -26.37
C GLY A 107 -13.99 -2.19 -26.97
N ASP A 108 -15.22 -2.15 -26.47
CA ASP A 108 -16.28 -1.25 -26.93
C ASP A 108 -15.89 0.24 -26.73
N LEU A 109 -15.30 0.58 -25.56
CA LEU A 109 -14.78 1.93 -25.29
C LEU A 109 -13.64 2.32 -26.24
N LEU A 110 -12.68 1.41 -26.49
CA LEU A 110 -11.55 1.65 -27.40
C LEU A 110 -12.02 1.80 -28.86
N GLN A 111 -13.00 0.98 -29.30
CA GLN A 111 -13.63 1.11 -30.64
C GLN A 111 -14.39 2.42 -30.79
N ALA A 112 -15.00 2.92 -29.72
CA ALA A 112 -15.67 4.23 -29.70
C ALA A 112 -14.68 5.41 -29.65
N GLY A 113 -13.37 5.17 -29.68
CA GLY A 113 -12.33 6.20 -29.69
C GLY A 113 -11.88 6.67 -28.31
N ALA A 114 -12.02 5.81 -27.27
CA ALA A 114 -11.40 6.10 -25.99
C ALA A 114 -9.87 6.22 -26.13
N SER A 115 -9.31 7.30 -25.62
CA SER A 115 -7.87 7.58 -25.65
C SER A 115 -7.14 6.72 -24.63
N VAL A 116 -6.44 5.70 -25.10
CA VAL A 116 -5.75 4.70 -24.27
C VAL A 116 -4.68 5.31 -23.35
N ASN A 117 -4.05 6.42 -23.77
CA ASN A 117 -2.96 7.09 -23.07
C ASN A 117 -3.38 8.42 -22.38
N GLN A 118 -4.69 8.68 -22.27
CA GLN A 118 -5.16 9.81 -21.48
C GLN A 118 -4.76 9.63 -20.02
N THR A 119 -4.40 10.73 -19.36
CA THR A 119 -3.90 10.67 -17.98
C THR A 119 -4.84 11.36 -17.00
N SER A 120 -4.90 10.86 -15.78
CA SER A 120 -5.51 11.53 -14.63
C SER A 120 -4.65 12.71 -14.15
N VAL A 121 -5.13 13.42 -13.12
CA VAL A 121 -4.36 14.49 -12.44
C VAL A 121 -3.03 13.93 -11.89
N ASP A 122 -3.03 12.70 -11.40
CA ASP A 122 -1.84 12.01 -10.90
C ASP A 122 -1.00 11.38 -12.02
N LYS A 123 -1.26 11.74 -13.29
CA LYS A 123 -0.60 11.20 -14.49
C LYS A 123 -0.76 9.69 -14.68
N SER A 124 -1.70 9.06 -14.00
CA SER A 124 -2.00 7.65 -14.20
C SER A 124 -2.77 7.41 -15.48
N THR A 125 -2.45 6.32 -16.18
CA THR A 125 -3.10 5.87 -17.42
C THR A 125 -4.07 4.72 -17.14
N ALA A 126 -4.90 4.35 -18.13
CA ALA A 126 -5.76 3.16 -18.03
C ALA A 126 -4.96 1.88 -17.79
N LEU A 127 -3.73 1.77 -18.34
CA LEU A 127 -2.84 0.63 -18.10
C LEU A 127 -2.38 0.57 -16.64
N MET A 128 -2.02 1.71 -16.04
CA MET A 128 -1.70 1.80 -14.60
C MET A 128 -2.90 1.47 -13.74
N SER A 129 -4.09 1.98 -14.10
CA SER A 129 -5.34 1.71 -13.37
C SER A 129 -5.72 0.22 -13.40
N ALA A 130 -5.41 -0.51 -14.47
CA ALA A 130 -5.62 -1.96 -14.55
C ALA A 130 -4.68 -2.73 -13.59
N ILE A 131 -3.50 -2.19 -13.33
CA ILE A 131 -2.44 -2.82 -12.53
C ILE A 131 -2.55 -2.43 -11.06
N SER A 132 -2.70 -1.14 -10.74
CA SER A 132 -2.94 -0.69 -9.38
C SER A 132 -4.36 -1.06 -8.96
N ASP A 133 -4.57 -1.54 -7.74
CA ASP A 133 -5.91 -1.93 -7.23
C ASP A 133 -6.88 -0.70 -7.13
N GLY A 134 -6.95 0.08 -8.20
CA GLY A 134 -7.79 1.27 -8.31
C GLY A 134 -7.28 2.47 -7.50
N GLY A 135 -5.97 2.58 -7.23
CA GLY A 135 -5.39 3.64 -6.41
C GLY A 135 -5.92 5.03 -6.78
N ASP A 136 -5.73 5.45 -8.02
CA ASP A 136 -6.08 6.80 -8.50
C ASP A 136 -7.57 7.00 -8.77
N VAL A 137 -8.26 5.94 -9.18
CA VAL A 137 -9.72 5.98 -9.47
C VAL A 137 -10.56 5.68 -8.24
N ARG A 138 -9.93 5.37 -7.10
CA ARG A 138 -10.63 4.92 -5.88
C ARG A 138 -11.64 5.95 -5.36
N SER A 139 -11.31 7.25 -5.39
CA SER A 139 -12.20 8.30 -4.91
C SER A 139 -13.45 8.41 -5.77
N ASP A 140 -13.29 8.41 -7.10
CA ASP A 140 -14.40 8.48 -8.06
C ASP A 140 -15.25 7.21 -7.98
N TYR A 141 -14.61 6.05 -7.86
CA TYR A 141 -15.31 4.79 -7.66
C TYR A 141 -16.05 4.73 -6.32
N GLN A 142 -15.50 5.24 -5.23
CA GLN A 142 -16.18 5.37 -3.94
C GLN A 142 -17.41 6.27 -4.04
N HIS A 143 -17.34 7.34 -4.83
CA HIS A 143 -18.50 8.19 -5.09
C HIS A 143 -19.59 7.42 -5.85
N ILE A 144 -19.23 6.65 -6.89
CA ILE A 144 -20.17 5.76 -7.60
C ILE A 144 -20.80 4.77 -6.63
N LEU A 145 -20.03 4.15 -5.74
CA LEU A 145 -20.55 3.20 -4.74
C LEU A 145 -21.52 3.85 -3.76
N ALA A 146 -21.25 5.10 -3.36
CA ALA A 146 -22.09 5.85 -2.43
C ALA A 146 -23.44 6.27 -3.04
N MET A 147 -23.61 6.20 -4.36
CA MET A 147 -24.89 6.41 -5.03
C MET A 147 -25.86 5.31 -4.58
N LYS A 148 -26.75 5.65 -3.65
CA LYS A 148 -27.75 4.72 -3.12
C LYS A 148 -28.84 4.48 -4.14
N LYS A 149 -29.30 3.22 -4.21
CA LYS A 149 -30.54 2.87 -4.90
C LYS A 149 -31.67 3.69 -4.28
N PRO A 150 -32.57 4.30 -5.07
CA PRO A 150 -33.75 4.93 -4.53
C PRO A 150 -34.53 3.92 -3.70
N ASP A 151 -34.87 4.27 -2.44
CA ASP A 151 -35.75 3.47 -1.60
C ASP A 151 -37.08 3.25 -2.33
N ALA A 152 -37.72 2.09 -2.10
CA ALA A 152 -38.99 1.71 -2.73
C ALA A 152 -40.07 2.80 -2.59
N PRO A 153 -41.04 2.90 -3.48
CA PRO A 153 -41.75 4.09 -3.92
C PRO A 153 -42.36 4.90 -2.77
N VAL A 154 -41.96 6.12 -2.63
CA VAL A 154 -42.77 7.17 -2.00
C VAL A 154 -43.94 7.42 -2.97
N GLU A 155 -45.17 7.37 -2.47
CA GLU A 155 -46.44 7.53 -3.24
C GLU A 155 -46.67 8.92 -3.86
N GLU A 156 -45.64 9.72 -4.02
CA GLU A 156 -45.74 10.97 -4.76
C GLU A 156 -45.20 10.78 -6.19
N LYS A 157 -45.97 11.25 -7.17
CA LYS A 157 -45.58 11.34 -8.59
C LYS A 157 -44.22 11.97 -8.69
N SER A 158 -43.19 11.12 -8.66
CA SER A 158 -41.81 11.55 -8.62
C SER A 158 -41.47 12.28 -9.92
N THR A 159 -40.47 13.11 -9.83
CA THR A 159 -39.83 13.78 -10.99
C THR A 159 -39.48 12.73 -12.06
N LEU A 160 -39.16 11.51 -11.66
CA LEU A 160 -38.88 10.37 -12.53
C LEU A 160 -40.09 10.02 -13.46
N ASP A 161 -41.35 10.04 -12.96
CA ASP A 161 -42.52 9.80 -13.78
C ASP A 161 -42.75 10.88 -14.86
N LYS A 162 -42.26 12.09 -14.59
CA LYS A 162 -42.30 13.20 -15.57
C LYS A 162 -41.18 13.08 -16.62
N ILE A 163 -40.00 12.58 -16.25
CA ILE A 163 -38.86 12.46 -17.13
C ILE A 163 -38.93 11.18 -17.98
N VAL A 164 -39.35 10.07 -17.39
CA VAL A 164 -39.26 8.74 -18.00
C VAL A 164 -40.58 8.21 -18.50
N GLY A 165 -41.71 8.82 -18.10
CA GLY A 165 -43.06 8.38 -18.38
C GLY A 165 -43.50 7.16 -17.52
N ALA A 166 -44.77 7.04 -17.29
CA ALA A 166 -45.36 6.05 -16.36
C ALA A 166 -45.02 4.57 -16.64
N THR A 167 -44.64 4.24 -17.88
CA THR A 167 -44.32 2.86 -18.29
C THR A 167 -42.89 2.48 -17.89
N ALA A 168 -41.94 3.38 -17.98
CA ALA A 168 -40.54 3.15 -17.62
C ALA A 168 -40.32 3.20 -16.10
N ALA A 169 -41.08 4.06 -15.39
CA ALA A 169 -41.09 4.09 -13.94
C ALA A 169 -41.57 2.80 -13.31
N LYS A 170 -42.55 2.13 -13.95
CA LYS A 170 -43.00 0.78 -13.54
C LYS A 170 -41.94 -0.29 -13.76
N SER A 171 -41.12 -0.18 -14.81
CA SER A 171 -40.00 -1.09 -15.08
C SER A 171 -38.87 -0.93 -14.06
N LEU A 172 -38.57 0.30 -13.64
CA LEU A 172 -37.62 0.59 -12.53
C LEU A 172 -38.09 -0.05 -11.22
N ALA A 173 -39.37 0.03 -10.90
CA ALA A 173 -39.94 -0.55 -9.70
C ALA A 173 -39.98 -2.09 -9.73
N ALA A 174 -40.16 -2.69 -10.92
CA ALA A 174 -40.20 -4.15 -11.10
C ALA A 174 -38.83 -4.81 -11.10
N GLY A 175 -37.78 -4.14 -11.67
CA GLY A 175 -36.40 -4.60 -11.63
C GLY A 175 -35.79 -4.63 -10.22
N ASN A 176 -36.43 -3.98 -9.28
CA ASN A 176 -35.95 -3.74 -7.92
C ASN A 176 -36.11 -4.92 -6.95
N ARG A 177 -36.83 -5.98 -7.29
CA ARG A 177 -37.09 -7.09 -6.35
C ARG A 177 -36.12 -8.28 -6.43
N ALA A 178 -35.30 -8.38 -7.45
CA ALA A 178 -34.54 -9.61 -7.72
C ALA A 178 -33.01 -9.55 -7.45
N LEU A 179 -32.40 -8.39 -7.14
CA LEU A 179 -30.96 -8.25 -7.22
C LEU A 179 -30.28 -7.60 -6.01
N MET A 180 -30.81 -7.76 -4.80
CA MET A 180 -30.09 -7.38 -3.57
C MET A 180 -29.86 -8.64 -2.74
N THR A 181 -28.85 -9.41 -3.09
CA THR A 181 -28.27 -10.40 -2.20
C THR A 181 -27.00 -9.82 -1.56
N GLU A 182 -26.67 -10.34 -0.37
CA GLU A 182 -25.45 -10.01 0.40
C GLU A 182 -24.14 -10.12 -0.40
N ASP A 183 -24.19 -10.76 -1.57
CA ASP A 183 -23.07 -10.90 -2.51
C ASP A 183 -22.51 -9.56 -3.04
N MET A 184 -23.31 -8.49 -3.10
CA MET A 184 -22.81 -7.19 -3.55
C MET A 184 -21.89 -6.51 -2.53
N ALA A 185 -22.08 -6.76 -1.25
CA ALA A 185 -21.17 -6.25 -0.21
C ALA A 185 -19.86 -7.04 -0.19
N LEU A 186 -19.89 -8.33 -0.56
CA LEU A 186 -18.70 -9.20 -0.65
C LEU A 186 -17.85 -8.92 -1.90
N GLN A 187 -18.45 -8.42 -2.99
CA GLN A 187 -17.71 -8.05 -4.20
C GLN A 187 -16.84 -6.79 -4.05
N LEU A 188 -16.97 -6.09 -2.92
CA LEU A 188 -16.20 -4.88 -2.58
C LEU A 188 -15.03 -5.17 -1.64
N ALA A 189 -14.77 -6.42 -1.30
CA ALA A 189 -13.60 -6.82 -0.54
C ALA A 189 -12.30 -6.49 -1.31
N PRO A 190 -11.22 -6.11 -0.61
CA PRO A 190 -9.89 -5.98 -1.23
C PRO A 190 -9.54 -7.31 -1.90
N GLY A 191 -9.54 -7.37 -3.22
CA GLY A 191 -9.35 -8.61 -3.99
C GLY A 191 -10.42 -8.89 -5.06
N ALA A 192 -11.60 -8.26 -5.01
CA ALA A 192 -12.62 -8.37 -6.07
C ALA A 192 -12.15 -7.76 -7.41
N PHE A 193 -11.11 -6.92 -7.39
CA PHE A 193 -10.50 -6.29 -8.57
C PHE A 193 -9.52 -7.18 -9.36
N LYS A 194 -9.35 -8.47 -8.98
CA LYS A 194 -8.29 -9.33 -9.57
C LYS A 194 -8.72 -10.14 -10.78
N LYS A 195 -9.93 -9.99 -11.28
CA LYS A 195 -10.39 -10.78 -12.43
C LYS A 195 -9.90 -10.14 -13.73
N ASN A 196 -9.13 -10.88 -14.51
CA ASN A 196 -8.72 -10.58 -15.89
C ASN A 196 -7.65 -9.49 -16.10
N VAL A 197 -6.85 -9.12 -15.10
CA VAL A 197 -5.77 -8.12 -15.28
C VAL A 197 -4.85 -8.48 -16.47
N ASP A 198 -4.46 -9.74 -16.59
CA ASP A 198 -3.60 -10.20 -17.68
C ASP A 198 -4.18 -9.93 -19.07
N GLU A 199 -5.49 -10.14 -19.23
CA GLU A 199 -6.19 -9.95 -20.50
C GLU A 199 -6.40 -8.46 -20.78
N ILE A 200 -6.73 -7.67 -19.76
CA ILE A 200 -6.89 -6.21 -19.87
C ILE A 200 -5.57 -5.56 -20.25
N VAL A 201 -4.48 -5.91 -19.57
CA VAL A 201 -3.13 -5.43 -19.89
C VAL A 201 -2.77 -5.76 -21.35
N ALA A 202 -2.98 -7.01 -21.77
CA ALA A 202 -2.71 -7.42 -23.13
C ALA A 202 -3.59 -6.67 -24.16
N LEU A 203 -4.85 -6.40 -23.83
CA LEU A 203 -5.78 -5.64 -24.68
C LEU A 203 -5.34 -4.17 -24.83
N LEU A 204 -5.04 -3.51 -23.71
CA LEU A 204 -4.59 -2.12 -23.70
C LEU A 204 -3.27 -1.94 -24.48
N LEU A 205 -2.30 -2.86 -24.29
CA LEU A 205 -1.04 -2.84 -25.03
C LEU A 205 -1.24 -3.03 -26.54
N ARG A 206 -2.16 -3.92 -26.96
CA ARG A 206 -2.53 -4.08 -28.39
C ARG A 206 -3.11 -2.81 -29.02
N HIS A 207 -3.77 -1.99 -28.21
CA HIS A 207 -4.31 -0.68 -28.64
C HIS A 207 -3.34 0.49 -28.42
N GLY A 208 -2.03 0.20 -28.17
CA GLY A 208 -1.00 1.22 -28.10
C GLY A 208 -0.88 1.92 -26.75
N ALA A 209 -1.25 1.24 -25.66
CA ALA A 209 -0.99 1.77 -24.31
C ALA A 209 0.52 1.99 -24.11
N ASP A 210 0.88 3.17 -23.58
CA ASP A 210 2.27 3.51 -23.31
C ASP A 210 2.79 2.77 -22.08
N VAL A 211 3.61 1.75 -22.32
CA VAL A 211 4.24 0.94 -21.30
C VAL A 211 5.35 1.69 -20.53
N LYS A 212 5.81 2.84 -21.05
CA LYS A 212 6.85 3.68 -20.44
C LYS A 212 6.29 4.85 -19.62
N ALA A 213 4.97 4.99 -19.58
CA ALA A 213 4.32 6.04 -18.80
C ALA A 213 4.74 5.94 -17.31
N VAL A 214 4.83 7.10 -16.66
CA VAL A 214 5.10 7.23 -15.22
C VAL A 214 4.05 8.15 -14.58
N ASN A 215 3.61 7.81 -13.38
CA ASN A 215 2.67 8.62 -12.63
C ASN A 215 3.35 9.79 -11.90
N ALA A 216 2.60 10.57 -11.14
CA ALA A 216 3.12 11.71 -10.38
C ALA A 216 4.12 11.31 -9.28
N SER A 217 4.08 10.08 -8.78
CA SER A 217 5.04 9.52 -7.81
C SER A 217 6.33 9.04 -8.48
N GLY A 218 6.41 9.06 -9.83
CA GLY A 218 7.54 8.51 -10.59
C GLY A 218 7.47 7.00 -10.80
N GLU A 219 6.35 6.37 -10.41
CA GLU A 219 6.15 4.93 -10.55
C GLU A 219 5.81 4.58 -11.99
N SER A 220 6.55 3.65 -12.58
CA SER A 220 6.25 3.11 -13.89
C SER A 220 5.16 2.04 -13.83
N VAL A 221 4.59 1.73 -14.99
CA VAL A 221 3.66 0.59 -15.15
C VAL A 221 4.28 -0.72 -14.62
N PHE A 222 5.58 -0.93 -14.88
CA PHE A 222 6.30 -2.11 -14.42
C PHE A 222 6.52 -2.11 -12.91
N PHE A 223 6.91 -0.97 -12.33
CA PHE A 223 7.03 -0.78 -10.89
C PHE A 223 5.73 -1.14 -10.17
N LEU A 224 4.60 -0.59 -10.62
CA LEU A 224 3.28 -0.88 -10.07
C LEU A 224 2.92 -2.37 -10.19
N ALA A 225 3.29 -3.05 -11.30
CA ALA A 225 3.01 -4.47 -11.46
C ALA A 225 3.75 -5.34 -10.44
N VAL A 226 4.97 -4.97 -10.08
CA VAL A 226 5.75 -5.65 -9.04
C VAL A 226 5.22 -5.32 -7.65
N ASP A 227 4.96 -4.04 -7.37
CA ASP A 227 4.44 -3.57 -6.08
C ASP A 227 3.09 -4.24 -5.70
N HIS A 228 2.20 -4.35 -6.68
CA HIS A 228 0.90 -5.02 -6.49
C HIS A 228 0.96 -6.55 -6.67
N ALA A 229 2.14 -7.15 -6.68
CA ALA A 229 2.35 -8.60 -6.81
C ALA A 229 1.52 -9.23 -7.95
N ARG A 230 1.54 -8.58 -9.14
CA ARG A 230 0.81 -9.08 -10.32
C ARG A 230 1.37 -10.42 -10.80
N SER A 231 0.57 -11.13 -11.58
CA SER A 231 0.96 -12.44 -12.08
C SER A 231 2.28 -12.39 -12.88
N ALA A 232 3.05 -13.47 -12.86
CA ALA A 232 4.24 -13.60 -13.69
C ALA A 232 3.94 -13.34 -15.18
N LYS A 233 2.72 -13.65 -15.63
CA LYS A 233 2.25 -13.39 -16.99
C LYS A 233 2.15 -11.89 -17.27
N THR A 234 1.53 -11.10 -16.37
CA THR A 234 1.47 -9.63 -16.49
C THR A 234 2.87 -9.04 -16.53
N ILE A 235 3.76 -9.43 -15.59
CA ILE A 235 5.13 -8.92 -15.50
C ILE A 235 5.91 -9.24 -16.79
N THR A 236 5.82 -10.47 -17.27
CA THR A 236 6.48 -10.88 -18.53
C THR A 236 5.91 -10.12 -19.74
N THR A 237 4.59 -9.94 -19.80
CA THR A 237 3.93 -9.20 -20.89
C THR A 237 4.40 -7.76 -20.95
N LEU A 238 4.51 -7.07 -19.80
CA LEU A 238 5.01 -5.70 -19.73
C LEU A 238 6.49 -5.60 -20.10
N ALA A 239 7.33 -6.52 -19.63
CA ALA A 239 8.75 -6.57 -19.98
C ALA A 239 8.94 -6.78 -21.49
N ASN A 240 8.20 -7.72 -22.09
CA ASN A 240 8.23 -7.97 -23.54
C ASN A 240 7.69 -6.80 -24.36
N ALA A 241 6.78 -6.01 -23.82
CA ALA A 241 6.30 -4.77 -24.44
C ALA A 241 7.30 -3.62 -24.36
N GLY A 242 8.45 -3.80 -23.70
CA GLY A 242 9.52 -2.80 -23.57
C GLY A 242 9.37 -1.86 -22.37
N ALA A 243 8.72 -2.34 -21.30
CA ALA A 243 8.73 -1.62 -20.02
C ALA A 243 10.15 -1.51 -19.48
N ASP A 244 10.47 -0.37 -18.86
CA ASP A 244 11.74 -0.22 -18.15
C ASP A 244 11.66 -0.96 -16.80
N THR A 245 12.37 -2.09 -16.73
CA THR A 245 12.41 -2.97 -15.56
C THR A 245 13.30 -2.44 -14.42
N SER A 246 14.06 -1.37 -14.69
CA SER A 246 15.04 -0.77 -13.76
C SER A 246 14.64 0.62 -13.26
N LEU A 247 13.55 1.19 -13.78
CA LEU A 247 13.11 2.53 -13.44
C LEU A 247 12.65 2.57 -11.98
N ALA A 248 13.35 3.38 -11.19
CA ALA A 248 13.02 3.63 -9.79
C ALA A 248 11.95 4.71 -9.65
N ASP A 249 11.20 4.67 -8.57
CA ASP A 249 10.29 5.73 -8.16
C ASP A 249 11.06 6.99 -7.68
N LYS A 250 10.33 8.00 -7.20
CA LYS A 250 10.92 9.24 -6.67
C LYS A 250 11.76 9.06 -5.39
N SER A 251 11.62 7.94 -4.68
CA SER A 251 12.45 7.60 -3.52
C SER A 251 13.74 6.87 -3.91
N GLY A 252 13.90 6.57 -5.20
CA GLY A 252 14.97 5.73 -5.71
C GLY A 252 14.71 4.24 -5.52
N THR A 253 13.52 3.83 -5.06
CA THR A 253 13.15 2.42 -4.91
C THR A 253 12.98 1.78 -6.28
N THR A 254 13.68 0.69 -6.52
CA THR A 254 13.62 -0.05 -7.79
C THR A 254 12.61 -1.21 -7.71
N PRO A 255 12.09 -1.71 -8.85
CA PRO A 255 11.28 -2.93 -8.87
C PRO A 255 11.96 -4.13 -8.19
N LEU A 256 13.29 -4.24 -8.33
CA LEU A 256 14.06 -5.29 -7.66
C LEU A 256 14.04 -5.17 -6.13
N MET A 257 14.04 -3.95 -5.58
CA MET A 257 13.90 -3.72 -4.14
C MET A 257 12.52 -4.10 -3.62
N LEU A 258 11.45 -3.83 -4.39
CA LEU A 258 10.09 -4.27 -4.06
C LEU A 258 10.00 -5.80 -4.04
N ALA A 259 10.51 -6.46 -5.08
CA ALA A 259 10.56 -7.92 -5.13
C ALA A 259 11.40 -8.51 -3.98
N ALA A 260 12.46 -7.81 -3.57
CA ALA A 260 13.34 -8.21 -2.46
C ALA A 260 12.67 -8.14 -1.09
N ALA A 261 11.63 -7.32 -0.91
CA ALA A 261 10.83 -7.28 0.30
C ALA A 261 9.82 -8.44 0.40
N GLY A 262 9.58 -9.14 -0.71
CA GLY A 262 8.64 -10.27 -0.79
C GLY A 262 9.31 -11.63 -0.56
N ASP A 263 8.56 -12.69 -0.90
CA ASP A 263 8.95 -14.09 -0.68
C ASP A 263 9.18 -14.88 -1.98
N ASP A 264 9.09 -14.23 -3.16
CA ASP A 264 9.23 -14.90 -4.45
C ASP A 264 10.65 -14.77 -5.03
N PRO A 265 11.53 -15.77 -4.87
CA PRO A 265 12.86 -15.75 -5.43
C PRO A 265 12.85 -15.82 -6.97
N ASN A 266 11.81 -16.40 -7.61
CA ASN A 266 11.74 -16.50 -9.06
C ASN A 266 11.51 -15.12 -9.68
N LEU A 267 10.71 -14.26 -9.04
CA LEU A 267 10.52 -12.87 -9.47
C LEU A 267 11.85 -12.12 -9.39
N VAL A 268 12.60 -12.25 -8.28
CA VAL A 268 13.94 -11.65 -8.12
C VAL A 268 14.90 -12.13 -9.21
N LEU A 269 14.92 -13.44 -9.48
CA LEU A 269 15.77 -14.02 -10.54
C LEU A 269 15.38 -13.51 -11.93
N ALA A 270 14.10 -13.38 -12.22
CA ALA A 270 13.59 -12.88 -13.50
C ALA A 270 13.97 -11.40 -13.70
N LEU A 271 13.75 -10.56 -12.69
CA LEU A 271 14.09 -9.13 -12.74
C LEU A 271 15.60 -8.91 -12.91
N SER A 272 16.41 -9.63 -12.17
CA SER A 272 17.87 -9.51 -12.21
C SER A 272 18.52 -10.13 -13.44
N ALA A 273 17.78 -10.94 -14.23
CA ALA A 273 18.27 -11.49 -15.50
C ALA A 273 18.32 -10.45 -16.64
N SER A 274 17.57 -9.35 -16.50
CA SER A 274 17.38 -8.34 -17.56
C SER A 274 18.48 -7.26 -17.60
N GLY A 275 19.66 -7.51 -17.02
CA GLY A 275 20.76 -6.53 -16.99
C GLY A 275 20.54 -5.40 -15.96
N VAL A 276 19.65 -5.59 -15.01
CA VAL A 276 19.37 -4.65 -13.94
C VAL A 276 20.56 -4.58 -12.98
N GLU A 277 20.95 -3.38 -12.56
CA GLU A 277 21.98 -3.17 -11.55
C GLU A 277 21.48 -3.66 -10.18
N VAL A 278 21.99 -4.82 -9.73
CA VAL A 278 21.52 -5.50 -8.51
C VAL A 278 21.81 -4.69 -7.25
N ASP A 279 22.93 -3.96 -7.22
CA ASP A 279 23.39 -3.17 -6.09
C ASP A 279 23.04 -1.67 -6.19
N LYS A 280 22.11 -1.28 -7.10
CA LYS A 280 21.66 0.12 -7.20
C LYS A 280 21.03 0.55 -5.89
N PRO A 281 21.53 1.61 -5.21
CA PRO A 281 20.93 2.06 -3.96
C PRO A 281 19.74 2.99 -4.21
N ASN A 282 18.78 3.01 -3.30
CA ASN A 282 17.75 4.04 -3.22
C ASN A 282 18.29 5.31 -2.55
N HIS A 283 17.46 6.34 -2.34
CA HIS A 283 17.87 7.61 -1.71
C HIS A 283 18.30 7.46 -0.23
N GLU A 284 17.89 6.38 0.45
CA GLU A 284 18.37 6.02 1.79
C GLU A 284 19.68 5.21 1.75
N GLY A 285 20.20 4.97 0.55
CA GLY A 285 21.40 4.17 0.32
C GLY A 285 21.20 2.67 0.53
N LEU A 286 19.94 2.20 0.56
CA LEU A 286 19.61 0.77 0.70
C LEU A 286 19.65 0.08 -0.66
N THR A 287 20.29 -1.09 -0.73
CA THR A 287 20.26 -2.00 -1.88
C THR A 287 19.13 -3.03 -1.73
N ALA A 288 18.82 -3.76 -2.82
CA ALA A 288 17.84 -4.85 -2.78
C ALA A 288 18.21 -5.92 -1.72
N LEU A 289 19.49 -6.27 -1.57
CA LEU A 289 19.92 -7.23 -0.55
C LEU A 289 19.71 -6.71 0.88
N GLN A 290 19.87 -5.42 1.12
CA GLN A 290 19.60 -4.82 2.42
C GLN A 290 18.11 -4.79 2.75
N VAL A 291 17.25 -4.54 1.75
CA VAL A 291 15.79 -4.67 1.89
C VAL A 291 15.42 -6.12 2.21
N ALA A 292 15.95 -7.10 1.47
CA ALA A 292 15.73 -8.52 1.72
C ALA A 292 16.19 -8.95 3.10
N ALA A 293 17.31 -8.44 3.57
CA ALA A 293 17.86 -8.74 4.91
C ALA A 293 16.90 -8.32 6.03
N GLY A 294 16.20 -7.19 5.87
CA GLY A 294 15.25 -6.68 6.85
C GLY A 294 13.84 -7.26 6.73
N GLN A 295 13.34 -7.43 5.53
CA GLN A 295 11.93 -7.70 5.26
C GLN A 295 11.66 -8.96 4.41
N GLY A 296 12.62 -9.39 3.59
CA GLY A 296 12.49 -10.51 2.67
C GLY A 296 12.68 -11.87 3.34
N SER A 297 12.81 -12.90 2.52
CA SER A 297 13.02 -14.29 2.96
C SER A 297 14.43 -14.79 2.65
N PRO A 298 14.88 -15.88 3.31
CA PRO A 298 16.16 -16.54 3.02
C PRO A 298 16.33 -16.93 1.54
N ALA A 299 15.24 -17.36 0.89
CA ALA A 299 15.26 -17.74 -0.53
C ALA A 299 15.51 -16.53 -1.44
N VAL A 300 14.96 -15.37 -1.12
CA VAL A 300 15.18 -14.11 -1.83
C VAL A 300 16.62 -13.61 -1.62
N ILE A 301 17.17 -13.71 -0.40
CA ILE A 301 18.58 -13.41 -0.12
C ILE A 301 19.49 -14.27 -0.99
N ALA A 302 19.25 -15.59 -1.03
CA ALA A 302 20.01 -16.52 -1.86
C ALA A 302 19.94 -16.17 -3.36
N ALA A 303 18.74 -15.80 -3.87
CA ALA A 303 18.54 -15.39 -5.25
C ALA A 303 19.32 -14.11 -5.60
N LEU A 304 19.32 -13.10 -4.72
CA LEU A 304 20.09 -11.86 -4.93
C LEU A 304 21.60 -12.13 -4.93
N VAL A 305 22.09 -12.94 -3.99
CA VAL A 305 23.51 -13.32 -3.92
C VAL A 305 23.92 -14.12 -5.15
N GLN A 306 23.07 -15.05 -5.63
CA GLN A 306 23.29 -15.77 -6.88
C GLN A 306 23.43 -14.83 -8.09
N ARG A 307 22.78 -13.66 -8.04
CA ARG A 307 22.87 -12.62 -9.08
C ARG A 307 23.99 -11.60 -8.85
N GLY A 308 24.85 -11.84 -7.87
CA GLY A 308 26.05 -11.04 -7.63
C GLY A 308 25.85 -9.86 -6.70
N ALA A 309 24.78 -9.85 -5.89
CA ALA A 309 24.61 -8.81 -4.86
C ALA A 309 25.78 -8.82 -3.88
N LYS A 310 26.30 -7.63 -3.55
CA LYS A 310 27.40 -7.46 -2.61
C LYS A 310 26.93 -7.67 -1.18
N VAL A 311 27.36 -8.79 -0.58
CA VAL A 311 26.88 -9.24 0.73
C VAL A 311 27.26 -8.29 1.86
N ASP A 312 28.37 -7.59 1.74
CA ASP A 312 28.93 -6.72 2.79
C ASP A 312 28.79 -5.21 2.49
N GLN A 313 27.97 -4.82 1.50
CA GLN A 313 27.80 -3.39 1.17
C GLN A 313 27.11 -2.65 2.31
N LEU A 314 27.68 -1.51 2.71
CA LEU A 314 27.10 -0.63 3.72
C LEU A 314 26.08 0.32 3.07
N SER A 315 24.94 0.55 3.75
CA SER A 315 23.95 1.57 3.38
C SER A 315 24.42 2.98 3.71
N ALA A 316 23.62 4.00 3.36
CA ALA A 316 23.89 5.38 3.79
C ALA A 316 23.88 5.53 5.33
N ASN A 317 23.10 4.70 6.03
CA ASN A 317 23.06 4.63 7.48
C ASN A 317 24.17 3.73 8.07
N ASP A 318 25.14 3.37 7.25
CA ASP A 318 26.34 2.63 7.64
C ASP A 318 26.03 1.22 8.20
N LEU A 319 24.98 0.58 7.68
CA LEU A 319 24.57 -0.77 8.08
C LEU A 319 24.78 -1.76 6.93
N SER A 320 25.41 -2.90 7.23
CA SER A 320 25.49 -4.03 6.29
C SER A 320 24.16 -4.82 6.26
N PRO A 321 23.93 -5.68 5.24
CA PRO A 321 22.79 -6.59 5.25
C PRO A 321 22.70 -7.43 6.53
N LEU A 322 23.85 -7.98 6.99
CA LEU A 322 23.89 -8.77 8.22
C LEU A 322 23.50 -7.92 9.46
N MET A 323 23.99 -6.68 9.58
CA MET A 323 23.63 -5.77 10.67
C MET A 323 22.12 -5.48 10.68
N LEU A 324 21.51 -5.32 9.50
CA LEU A 324 20.06 -5.10 9.35
C LEU A 324 19.26 -6.34 9.79
N ALA A 325 19.62 -7.53 9.32
CA ALA A 325 18.95 -8.77 9.69
C ALA A 325 19.02 -9.01 11.21
N VAL A 326 20.20 -8.74 11.82
CA VAL A 326 20.40 -8.83 13.27
C VAL A 326 19.56 -7.80 14.03
N LYS A 327 19.52 -6.55 13.57
CA LYS A 327 18.70 -5.48 14.17
C LYS A 327 17.21 -5.81 14.15
N MET A 328 16.75 -6.46 13.07
CA MET A 328 15.37 -6.96 12.96
C MET A 328 15.13 -8.26 13.72
N ASN A 329 16.16 -8.84 14.32
CA ASN A 329 16.14 -10.14 15.02
C ASN A 329 15.60 -11.29 14.14
N ASN A 330 15.85 -11.23 12.83
CA ASN A 330 15.43 -12.26 11.89
C ASN A 330 16.50 -13.35 11.77
N LYS A 331 16.38 -14.40 12.59
CA LYS A 331 17.32 -15.51 12.64
C LYS A 331 17.54 -16.18 11.28
N ALA A 332 16.45 -16.44 10.55
CA ALA A 332 16.53 -17.13 9.27
C ALA A 332 17.33 -16.32 8.21
N ASN A 333 17.13 -15.01 8.18
CA ASN A 333 17.89 -14.13 7.28
C ASN A 333 19.35 -13.97 7.74
N VAL A 334 19.63 -13.98 9.05
CA VAL A 334 21.00 -13.99 9.58
C VAL A 334 21.71 -15.25 9.13
N GLU A 335 21.11 -16.44 9.29
CA GLU A 335 21.65 -17.72 8.84
C GLU A 335 21.92 -17.72 7.31
N ALA A 336 20.97 -17.21 6.51
CA ALA A 336 21.12 -17.11 5.06
C ALA A 336 22.29 -16.19 4.65
N LEU A 337 22.44 -15.05 5.30
CA LEU A 337 23.53 -14.10 5.00
C LEU A 337 24.89 -14.66 5.42
N LEU A 338 24.97 -15.32 6.57
CA LEU A 338 26.20 -16.00 7.00
C LEU A 338 26.58 -17.12 6.04
N ALA A 339 25.59 -17.92 5.59
CA ALA A 339 25.79 -18.96 4.57
C ALA A 339 26.23 -18.36 3.22
N ALA A 340 25.80 -17.13 2.90
CA ALA A 340 26.22 -16.40 1.73
C ALA A 340 27.61 -15.72 1.88
N GLY A 341 28.29 -15.91 3.02
CA GLY A 341 29.62 -15.38 3.26
C GLY A 341 29.66 -13.95 3.81
N ALA A 342 28.59 -13.48 4.44
CA ALA A 342 28.61 -12.19 5.11
C ALA A 342 29.67 -12.13 6.20
N SER A 343 30.44 -11.05 6.23
CA SER A 343 31.52 -10.83 7.20
C SER A 343 30.95 -10.52 8.58
N VAL A 344 30.99 -11.49 9.48
CA VAL A 344 30.44 -11.37 10.85
C VAL A 344 31.06 -10.22 11.64
N ASN A 345 32.34 -9.90 11.38
CA ASN A 345 33.12 -8.88 12.07
C ASN A 345 33.33 -7.58 11.24
N LEU A 346 32.55 -7.40 10.15
CA LEU A 346 32.54 -6.14 9.44
C LEU A 346 32.14 -5.01 10.40
N SER A 347 32.96 -3.98 10.52
CA SER A 347 32.69 -2.81 11.34
C SER A 347 32.16 -1.68 10.47
N ASN A 348 31.17 -0.98 10.96
CA ASN A 348 30.73 0.28 10.38
C ASN A 348 31.65 1.46 10.82
N LYS A 349 31.39 2.69 10.37
CA LYS A 349 32.17 3.88 10.73
C LYS A 349 32.15 4.19 12.22
N GLY A 350 31.08 3.77 12.93
CA GLY A 350 30.98 3.90 14.38
C GLY A 350 31.73 2.79 15.14
N GLY A 351 32.41 1.87 14.44
CA GLY A 351 33.11 0.73 15.04
C GLY A 351 32.20 -0.42 15.44
N TYR A 352 30.89 -0.36 15.14
CA TYR A 352 29.96 -1.43 15.50
C TYR A 352 30.00 -2.57 14.47
N THR A 353 30.02 -3.80 14.99
CA THR A 353 29.82 -5.04 14.21
C THR A 353 28.38 -5.54 14.36
N ALA A 354 28.01 -6.58 13.62
CA ALA A 354 26.65 -7.14 13.64
C ALA A 354 26.18 -7.52 15.06
N ILE A 355 27.06 -8.08 15.89
CA ILE A 355 26.71 -8.47 17.27
C ILE A 355 26.30 -7.26 18.14
N GLY A 356 26.81 -6.07 17.87
CA GLY A 356 26.43 -4.83 18.57
C GLY A 356 24.97 -4.44 18.40
N TYR A 357 24.30 -4.92 17.37
CA TYR A 357 22.86 -4.71 17.12
C TYR A 357 21.98 -5.85 17.63
N SER A 358 22.59 -6.95 18.14
CA SER A 358 21.83 -8.12 18.57
C SER A 358 21.16 -7.92 19.93
N ARG A 359 19.96 -8.46 20.08
CA ARG A 359 19.30 -8.63 21.39
C ARG A 359 19.78 -9.94 22.03
N VAL A 360 19.55 -10.08 23.35
CA VAL A 360 19.75 -11.36 24.02
C VAL A 360 18.86 -12.42 23.37
N GLY A 361 19.43 -13.56 23.03
CA GLY A 361 18.67 -14.66 22.42
C GLY A 361 19.46 -15.43 21.37
N GLU A 362 18.73 -16.18 20.55
CA GLU A 362 19.30 -17.12 19.59
C GLU A 362 20.19 -16.46 18.53
N VAL A 363 19.81 -15.27 18.04
CA VAL A 363 20.60 -14.55 17.03
C VAL A 363 21.98 -14.18 17.58
N ARG A 364 22.05 -13.74 18.84
CA ARG A 364 23.35 -13.44 19.50
C ARG A 364 24.20 -14.70 19.64
N GLN A 365 23.57 -15.80 20.10
CA GLN A 365 24.27 -17.09 20.24
C GLN A 365 24.80 -17.58 18.90
N LEU A 366 24.01 -17.43 17.83
CA LEU A 366 24.44 -17.77 16.48
C LEU A 366 25.66 -16.96 16.04
N LEU A 367 25.66 -15.64 16.26
CA LEU A 367 26.80 -14.77 15.91
C LEU A 367 28.05 -15.14 16.71
N LEU A 368 27.93 -15.40 18.00
CA LEU A 368 29.05 -15.84 18.85
C LEU A 368 29.63 -17.18 18.37
N ALA A 369 28.75 -18.13 17.95
CA ALA A 369 29.19 -19.40 17.39
C ALA A 369 29.95 -19.21 16.05
N GLN A 370 29.74 -18.09 15.36
CA GLN A 370 30.49 -17.69 14.15
C GLN A 370 31.68 -16.76 14.45
N HIS A 371 32.19 -16.78 15.69
CA HIS A 371 33.33 -15.97 16.13
C HIS A 371 33.12 -14.47 16.01
N ALA A 372 31.90 -13.97 16.28
CA ALA A 372 31.63 -12.53 16.33
C ALA A 372 32.41 -11.86 17.46
N GLU A 373 33.07 -10.76 17.14
CA GLU A 373 33.89 -9.97 18.08
C GLU A 373 33.12 -8.69 18.47
N LEU A 374 33.16 -8.34 19.73
CA LEU A 374 32.49 -7.14 20.25
C LEU A 374 33.21 -5.84 19.89
N LYS A 375 34.51 -5.89 19.63
CA LYS A 375 35.33 -4.71 19.21
C LYS A 375 35.08 -3.46 20.05
N GLY A 376 35.08 -3.59 21.38
CA GLY A 376 34.86 -2.46 22.29
C GLY A 376 33.39 -2.06 22.51
N GLN A 377 32.44 -2.79 21.97
CA GLN A 377 30.99 -2.52 22.14
C GLN A 377 30.43 -3.11 23.43
N ALA A 378 31.20 -3.90 24.16
CA ALA A 378 30.74 -4.60 25.37
C ALA A 378 30.07 -3.66 26.39
N ALA A 379 30.64 -2.49 26.62
CA ALA A 379 30.08 -1.49 27.53
C ALA A 379 28.72 -0.95 27.06
N HIS A 380 28.59 -0.63 25.76
CA HIS A 380 27.34 -0.13 25.20
C HIS A 380 26.23 -1.19 25.22
N MET A 381 26.54 -2.43 24.88
CA MET A 381 25.59 -3.53 24.92
C MET A 381 25.16 -3.85 26.35
N ALA A 382 26.14 -3.90 27.28
CA ALA A 382 25.91 -4.08 28.71
C ALA A 382 25.02 -2.96 29.27
N GLN A 383 25.27 -1.71 28.90
CA GLN A 383 24.45 -0.58 29.28
C GLN A 383 23.00 -0.72 28.79
N SER A 384 22.80 -1.08 27.52
CA SER A 384 21.46 -1.26 26.94
C SER A 384 20.68 -2.37 27.61
N GLU A 385 21.32 -3.51 27.92
CA GLU A 385 20.69 -4.65 28.61
C GLU A 385 20.36 -4.32 30.07
N LEU A 386 21.30 -3.69 30.78
CA LEU A 386 21.07 -3.31 32.17
C LEU A 386 19.99 -2.22 32.27
N GLN A 387 19.91 -1.28 31.30
CA GLN A 387 18.85 -0.28 31.25
C GLN A 387 17.48 -0.94 31.03
N PHE A 388 17.40 -1.93 30.14
CA PHE A 388 16.19 -2.71 29.93
C PHE A 388 15.78 -3.47 31.19
N CYS A 389 16.73 -4.13 31.88
CA CYS A 389 16.49 -4.79 33.15
C CYS A 389 16.00 -3.80 34.24
N ALA A 390 16.62 -2.64 34.34
CA ALA A 390 16.26 -1.61 35.31
C ALA A 390 14.83 -1.08 35.07
N ASN A 391 14.46 -0.85 33.81
CA ASN A 391 13.12 -0.42 33.46
C ASN A 391 12.06 -1.50 33.76
N ALA A 392 12.32 -2.76 33.40
CA ALA A 392 11.41 -3.87 33.68
C ALA A 392 11.26 -4.11 35.19
N PHE A 393 12.30 -3.86 35.97
CA PHE A 393 12.25 -3.92 37.42
C PHE A 393 11.42 -2.77 38.00
N ALA A 394 11.58 -1.55 37.50
CA ALA A 394 10.80 -0.39 37.91
C ALA A 394 9.29 -0.58 37.61
N ASP A 395 8.95 -1.13 36.44
CA ASP A 395 7.57 -1.42 36.06
C ASP A 395 6.93 -2.43 37.02
N LYS A 396 7.65 -3.51 37.38
CA LYS A 396 7.15 -4.48 38.37
C LYS A 396 6.90 -3.85 39.75
N LEU A 397 7.76 -2.93 40.17
CA LEU A 397 7.57 -2.19 41.41
C LEU A 397 6.37 -1.25 41.40
N ALA A 398 6.13 -0.60 40.26
CA ALA A 398 5.00 0.33 40.10
C ALA A 398 3.63 -0.38 40.18
N TYR A 399 3.56 -1.62 39.75
CA TYR A 399 2.33 -2.43 39.72
C TYR A 399 2.14 -3.33 40.98
N SER A 400 3.14 -3.43 41.84
CA SER A 400 3.03 -4.29 43.04
C SER A 400 2.38 -3.53 44.19
N ASP A 401 1.53 -4.24 44.99
CA ASP A 401 1.00 -3.74 46.27
C ASP A 401 2.10 -3.30 47.26
N ILE A 402 3.34 -3.62 46.95
CA ILE A 402 4.54 -3.26 47.68
C ILE A 402 4.77 -1.73 47.66
N ALA A 403 4.49 -1.05 46.53
CA ALA A 403 4.54 0.42 46.49
C ALA A 403 3.55 1.08 47.49
N ARG A 404 2.44 0.40 47.85
CA ARG A 404 1.51 0.79 48.90
C ARG A 404 2.05 0.48 50.29
N ALA A 405 2.70 -0.66 50.46
CA ALA A 405 3.25 -1.10 51.74
C ALA A 405 4.43 -0.23 52.18
N VAL A 406 5.27 0.24 51.24
CA VAL A 406 6.41 1.16 51.51
C VAL A 406 5.92 2.50 52.02
N ASN A 407 4.77 2.99 51.58
CA ASN A 407 4.21 4.27 52.03
C ASN A 407 3.47 4.20 53.38
N ASN A 408 3.15 3.02 53.86
CA ASN A 408 2.35 2.81 55.11
C ASN A 408 3.08 2.08 56.22
N ASP A 409 4.29 1.53 56.00
CA ASP A 409 5.02 0.76 57.04
C ASP A 409 6.26 1.53 57.49
N THR A 410 6.31 1.77 58.80
CA THR A 410 7.42 2.44 59.50
C THR A 410 8.64 1.54 59.77
N ARG A 411 8.72 0.39 59.09
CA ARG A 411 9.90 -0.48 59.18
C ARG A 411 10.73 -0.39 57.92
N PRO A 412 11.95 0.17 58.01
CA PRO A 412 12.84 0.29 56.84
C PRO A 412 13.55 -1.02 56.47
N ASP A 413 13.08 -2.17 56.96
CA ASP A 413 13.80 -3.44 56.82
C ASP A 413 13.41 -4.21 55.56
N ILE A 414 14.24 -4.06 54.56
CA ILE A 414 14.63 -5.11 53.63
C ILE A 414 13.50 -5.58 52.70
N MET A 415 13.12 -4.77 51.76
CA MET A 415 12.59 -5.28 50.50
C MET A 415 13.71 -5.55 49.49
N ARG A 416 14.13 -6.81 49.43
CA ARG A 416 15.06 -7.24 48.38
C ARG A 416 14.26 -7.76 47.18
N HIS A 417 14.06 -6.93 46.18
CA HIS A 417 13.68 -7.41 44.89
C HIS A 417 14.93 -7.60 44.04
N GLN A 418 15.12 -8.82 43.58
CA GLN A 418 16.28 -9.20 42.77
C GLN A 418 15.78 -9.55 41.35
N GLN A 419 16.44 -9.01 40.35
CA GLN A 419 16.27 -9.40 38.97
C GLN A 419 17.63 -9.70 38.36
N SER A 420 17.82 -10.95 37.92
CA SER A 420 19.02 -11.34 37.21
C SER A 420 19.02 -10.75 35.78
N CYS A 421 20.12 -10.09 35.44
CA CYS A 421 20.39 -9.57 34.10
C CYS A 421 21.47 -10.47 33.47
N PRO A 422 21.15 -11.16 32.36
CA PRO A 422 22.11 -12.10 31.75
C PRO A 422 23.45 -11.44 31.44
N GLY A 423 24.53 -12.00 31.97
CA GLY A 423 25.89 -11.52 31.76
C GLY A 423 26.33 -10.28 32.57
N LEU A 424 25.40 -9.66 33.31
CA LEU A 424 25.67 -8.43 34.07
C LEU A 424 25.53 -8.61 35.59
N GLY A 425 24.88 -9.69 36.07
CA GLY A 425 24.62 -9.96 37.45
C GLY A 425 23.23 -9.57 37.93
N GLU A 426 23.10 -9.30 39.23
CA GLU A 426 21.81 -9.02 39.86
C GLU A 426 21.57 -7.54 40.09
N LEU A 427 20.41 -7.04 39.66
CA LEU A 427 19.90 -5.73 40.05
C LEU A 427 19.06 -5.87 41.32
N THR A 428 19.47 -5.21 42.39
CA THR A 428 18.77 -5.24 43.68
C THR A 428 18.34 -3.88 44.12
N MET A 429 17.14 -3.77 44.73
CA MET A 429 16.73 -2.58 45.46
C MET A 429 16.94 -2.82 46.95
N LEU A 430 17.71 -1.97 47.60
CA LEU A 430 18.01 -2.02 49.04
C LEU A 430 17.69 -0.64 49.63
N LEU A 431 16.77 -0.54 50.61
CA LEU A 431 16.46 0.69 51.32
C LEU A 431 16.14 1.91 50.41
N GLY A 432 15.44 1.66 49.28
CA GLY A 432 15.10 2.70 48.33
C GLY A 432 16.22 3.09 47.37
N GLU A 433 17.38 2.47 47.47
CA GLU A 433 18.51 2.65 46.53
C GLU A 433 18.67 1.42 45.63
N PHE A 434 18.90 1.63 44.34
CA PHE A 434 19.26 0.56 43.42
C PHE A 434 20.74 0.24 43.53
N LYS A 435 21.04 -1.01 43.75
CA LYS A 435 22.42 -1.53 43.75
C LYS A 435 22.56 -2.60 42.69
N PHE A 436 23.55 -2.46 41.86
CA PHE A 436 23.99 -3.47 40.92
C PHE A 436 25.15 -4.25 41.49
N THR A 437 25.03 -5.57 41.54
CA THR A 437 26.11 -6.45 41.94
C THR A 437 26.57 -7.23 40.72
N PRO A 438 27.71 -6.86 40.11
CA PRO A 438 28.23 -7.57 38.95
C PRO A 438 28.64 -9.01 39.32
N VAL A 439 28.18 -9.96 38.50
CA VAL A 439 28.66 -11.33 38.54
C VAL A 439 29.85 -11.42 37.58
N GLY A 440 31.04 -11.10 38.06
CA GLY A 440 32.23 -10.97 37.23
C GLY A 440 32.31 -9.60 36.53
N ALA A 441 33.47 -9.00 36.47
CA ALA A 441 33.66 -7.70 35.82
C ALA A 441 33.72 -7.82 34.30
N THR A 442 32.98 -8.73 33.70
CA THR A 442 33.03 -8.96 32.26
C THR A 442 31.64 -9.13 31.64
N TYR A 443 31.42 -8.60 30.48
CA TYR A 443 30.27 -8.82 29.62
C TYR A 443 30.72 -9.58 28.38
N LEU A 444 30.23 -10.80 28.20
CA LEU A 444 30.66 -11.70 27.11
C LEU A 444 32.19 -11.86 26.99
N GLY A 445 32.89 -11.86 28.13
CA GLY A 445 34.37 -11.99 28.21
C GLY A 445 35.14 -10.66 28.19
N GLU A 446 34.49 -9.54 27.88
CA GLU A 446 35.11 -8.21 27.87
C GLU A 446 34.92 -7.50 29.22
N PRO A 447 35.94 -6.78 29.75
CA PRO A 447 35.82 -6.04 31.00
C PRO A 447 34.84 -4.87 30.85
N VAL A 448 33.82 -4.82 31.73
CA VAL A 448 32.79 -3.77 31.74
C VAL A 448 32.49 -3.33 33.18
N THR A 449 32.42 -2.02 33.39
CA THR A 449 32.01 -1.42 34.65
C THR A 449 30.75 -0.59 34.45
N CYS A 450 29.65 -0.97 35.11
CA CYS A 450 28.38 -0.24 35.00
C CYS A 450 28.02 0.45 36.32
N LYS A 451 27.47 1.67 36.21
CA LYS A 451 26.86 2.42 37.32
C LYS A 451 25.39 2.64 37.00
N VAL A 452 24.54 2.38 37.99
CA VAL A 452 23.09 2.67 37.92
C VAL A 452 22.80 3.82 38.86
N SER A 453 22.14 4.86 38.40
CA SER A 453 21.71 6.02 39.19
C SER A 453 20.21 6.25 39.00
N GLU A 454 19.53 6.66 40.07
CA GLU A 454 18.13 7.07 40.01
C GLU A 454 18.06 8.58 39.76
N TYR A 455 17.25 8.98 38.77
CA TYR A 455 16.94 10.37 38.51
C TYR A 455 15.42 10.53 38.29
N ARG A 456 14.72 11.28 39.16
CA ARG A 456 13.28 11.58 39.06
C ARG A 456 12.37 10.35 38.77
N LYS A 457 12.60 9.24 39.47
CA LYS A 457 11.88 7.94 39.31
C LYS A 457 12.20 7.19 37.99
N THR A 458 13.22 7.57 37.30
CA THR A 458 13.80 6.82 36.18
C THR A 458 15.20 6.36 36.54
N PHE A 459 15.65 5.28 35.90
CA PHE A 459 16.98 4.75 36.12
C PHE A 459 17.86 5.07 34.93
N GLU A 460 19.02 5.66 35.21
CA GLU A 460 20.07 5.84 34.22
C GLU A 460 21.18 4.84 34.46
N VAL A 461 21.55 4.12 33.42
CA VAL A 461 22.64 3.14 33.44
C VAL A 461 23.77 3.67 32.57
N ASN A 462 24.97 3.72 33.14
CA ASN A 462 26.20 4.13 32.44
C ASN A 462 27.25 3.04 32.59
N CYS A 463 27.67 2.40 31.50
CA CYS A 463 28.71 1.38 31.43
C CYS A 463 29.96 1.89 30.70
N ARG A 464 31.12 1.45 31.18
CA ARG A 464 32.43 1.80 30.61
C ARG A 464 33.27 0.56 30.43
#